data_0a337e6bc6d6e77ba0f6b8b06862ab63
#
_entry.id   0a337e6bc6d6e77ba0f6b8b06862ab63
#
_cell.length_a   1.000
_cell.length_b   1.000
_cell.length_c   1.000
_cell.angle_alpha   90.00
_cell.angle_beta   90.00
_cell.angle_gamma   90.00
#
_symmetry.space_group_name_H-M   'P 1'
#
loop_
_entity.id
_entity.type
_entity.pdbx_description
1 polymer ?
#
loop_
_entity_poly.entity_id
_entity_poly.type
_entity_poly.pdbx_seq_one_letter_code
_entity_poly.pdbx_strand_id
1 'polypeptide(L)'
;MTTDSQTANALARAIKYCGKNQREIAEEIGFPKPNIISMMKKGDTKIPIERIPALAKACLVDPIHLLKLAMEEYHPEIWDVLVKAFGEPLTSNEEDMVGAYRIATIDDDIEITFDRFALVLASLTMDIGETEKPEAW
;
A
#
# COMPACT_ATOMS: atom_id res chain seq x y z
N MET A 1 -16.33 -0.81 -16.27
CA MET A 1 -15.22 -0.63 -17.21
C MET A 1 -13.93 -0.53 -16.42
N THR A 2 -13.00 -1.41 -16.67
CA THR A 2 -11.63 -1.26 -16.17
C THR A 2 -10.93 -0.26 -17.06
N THR A 3 -10.40 0.81 -16.48
CA THR A 3 -9.53 1.74 -17.21
C THR A 3 -8.14 1.13 -17.39
N ASP A 4 -7.39 1.56 -18.39
CA ASP A 4 -6.00 1.14 -18.59
C ASP A 4 -5.07 1.64 -17.45
N SER A 5 -5.50 2.63 -16.67
CA SER A 5 -4.77 3.16 -15.53
C SER A 5 -4.78 2.19 -14.34
N GLN A 6 -3.61 1.66 -13.99
CA GLN A 6 -3.44 0.80 -12.82
C GLN A 6 -3.72 1.55 -11.52
N THR A 7 -3.32 2.82 -11.46
CA THR A 7 -3.57 3.70 -10.31
C THR A 7 -5.06 3.94 -10.10
N ALA A 8 -5.80 4.24 -11.16
CA ALA A 8 -7.26 4.42 -11.09
C ALA A 8 -7.97 3.13 -10.67
N ASN A 9 -7.54 1.98 -11.19
CA ASN A 9 -8.09 0.67 -10.82
C ASN A 9 -7.81 0.34 -9.34
N ALA A 10 -6.62 0.66 -8.84
CA ALA A 10 -6.27 0.47 -7.43
C ALA A 10 -7.15 1.36 -6.53
N LEU A 11 -7.34 2.63 -6.90
CA LEU A 11 -8.23 3.54 -6.19
C LEU A 11 -9.69 3.04 -6.20
N ALA A 12 -10.18 2.58 -7.35
CA ALA A 12 -11.54 2.05 -7.47
C ALA A 12 -11.78 0.85 -6.54
N ARG A 13 -10.80 -0.04 -6.44
CA ARG A 13 -10.84 -1.17 -5.50
C ARG A 13 -10.83 -0.71 -4.05
N ALA A 14 -9.92 0.22 -3.69
CA ALA A 14 -9.83 0.77 -2.36
C ALA A 14 -11.15 1.40 -1.89
N ILE A 15 -11.78 2.22 -2.74
CA ILE A 15 -13.08 2.84 -2.46
C ILE A 15 -14.18 1.77 -2.29
N LYS A 16 -14.17 0.73 -3.10
CA LYS A 16 -15.16 -0.36 -3.01
C LYS A 16 -15.12 -1.07 -1.66
N TYR A 17 -13.93 -1.27 -1.09
CA TYR A 17 -13.75 -2.05 0.12
C TYR A 17 -13.66 -1.24 1.41
N CYS A 18 -13.46 0.08 1.35
CA CYS A 18 -13.34 0.90 2.57
C CYS A 18 -14.66 1.21 3.27
N GLY A 19 -15.80 0.91 2.64
CA GLY A 19 -17.13 1.14 3.21
C GLY A 19 -17.59 2.60 3.23
N LYS A 20 -16.78 3.54 2.71
CA LYS A 20 -17.11 4.96 2.63
C LYS A 20 -17.63 5.32 1.23
N ASN A 21 -18.54 6.27 1.16
CA ASN A 21 -18.96 6.83 -0.12
C ASN A 21 -18.01 7.93 -0.60
N GLN A 22 -18.11 8.28 -1.89
CA GLN A 22 -17.19 9.26 -2.50
C GLN A 22 -17.29 10.66 -1.86
N ARG A 23 -18.44 11.02 -1.34
CA ARG A 23 -18.66 12.32 -0.66
C ARG A 23 -17.90 12.35 0.66
N GLU A 24 -18.00 11.29 1.46
CA GLU A 24 -17.27 11.16 2.72
C GLU A 24 -15.75 11.21 2.51
N ILE A 25 -15.27 10.51 1.49
CA ILE A 25 -13.84 10.53 1.13
C ILE A 25 -13.41 11.93 0.71
N ALA A 26 -14.17 12.59 -0.17
CA ALA A 26 -13.86 13.94 -0.64
C ALA A 26 -13.84 14.97 0.51
N GLU A 27 -14.79 14.89 1.43
CA GLU A 27 -14.84 15.74 2.61
C GLU A 27 -13.65 15.51 3.55
N GLU A 28 -13.28 14.24 3.80
CA GLU A 28 -12.16 13.87 4.67
C GLU A 28 -10.81 14.37 4.15
N ILE A 29 -10.60 14.35 2.84
CA ILE A 29 -9.34 14.79 2.22
C ILE A 29 -9.36 16.24 1.72
N GLY A 30 -10.47 16.94 1.92
CA GLY A 30 -10.61 18.36 1.60
C GLY A 30 -10.75 18.67 0.11
N PHE A 31 -11.37 17.79 -0.67
CA PHE A 31 -11.73 18.10 -2.05
C PHE A 31 -13.04 18.90 -2.11
N PRO A 32 -13.08 19.96 -2.95
CA PRO A 32 -14.24 20.85 -3.00
C PRO A 32 -15.49 20.21 -3.60
N LYS A 33 -15.33 19.16 -4.40
CA LYS A 33 -16.42 18.47 -5.10
C LYS A 33 -16.24 16.95 -5.06
N PRO A 34 -17.28 16.19 -4.69
CA PRO A 34 -17.22 14.72 -4.65
C PRO A 34 -16.98 14.06 -6.01
N ASN A 35 -17.38 14.70 -7.11
CA ASN A 35 -17.22 14.14 -8.45
C ASN A 35 -15.77 13.96 -8.88
N ILE A 36 -14.81 14.67 -8.25
CA ILE A 36 -13.39 14.47 -8.53
C ILE A 36 -12.92 13.06 -8.18
N ILE A 37 -13.45 12.48 -7.10
CA ILE A 37 -13.18 11.08 -6.73
C ILE A 37 -13.65 10.13 -7.84
N SER A 38 -14.85 10.39 -8.40
CA SER A 38 -15.36 9.60 -9.52
C SER A 38 -14.49 9.70 -10.76
N MET A 39 -13.99 10.89 -11.07
CA MET A 39 -13.10 11.12 -12.22
C MET A 39 -11.76 10.43 -12.05
N MET A 40 -11.16 10.52 -10.86
CA MET A 40 -9.90 9.81 -10.56
C MET A 40 -10.07 8.29 -10.62
N LYS A 41 -11.17 7.77 -10.06
CA LYS A 41 -11.51 6.35 -10.09
C LYS A 41 -11.69 5.79 -11.51
N LYS A 42 -12.18 6.61 -12.43
CA LYS A 42 -12.37 6.25 -13.84
C LYS A 42 -11.12 6.45 -14.69
N GLY A 43 -10.10 7.13 -14.16
CA GLY A 43 -8.91 7.49 -14.93
C GLY A 43 -9.06 8.75 -15.79
N ASP A 44 -10.19 9.47 -15.69
CA ASP A 44 -10.43 10.72 -16.40
C ASP A 44 -9.50 11.86 -15.91
N THR A 45 -9.05 11.75 -14.66
CA THR A 45 -8.14 12.70 -14.03
C THR A 45 -7.10 11.94 -13.21
N LYS A 46 -5.84 12.35 -13.31
CA LYS A 46 -4.75 11.81 -12.49
C LYS A 46 -4.97 12.14 -11.01
N ILE A 47 -4.55 11.24 -10.14
CA ILE A 47 -4.52 11.48 -8.70
C ILE A 47 -3.33 12.40 -8.41
N PRO A 48 -3.53 13.57 -7.77
CA PRO A 48 -2.43 14.41 -7.36
C PRO A 48 -1.53 13.66 -6.37
N ILE A 49 -0.23 13.58 -6.65
CA ILE A 49 0.73 12.80 -5.86
C ILE A 49 0.71 13.23 -4.39
N GLU A 50 0.64 14.53 -4.12
CA GLU A 50 0.58 15.09 -2.77
C GLU A 50 -0.69 14.73 -1.98
N ARG A 51 -1.73 14.27 -2.67
CA ARG A 51 -3.01 13.84 -2.03
C ARG A 51 -3.05 12.34 -1.75
N ILE A 52 -2.11 11.57 -2.28
CA ILE A 52 -2.09 10.10 -2.11
C ILE A 52 -2.06 9.68 -0.65
N PRO A 53 -1.24 10.26 0.25
CA PRO A 53 -1.24 9.85 1.66
C PRO A 53 -2.59 10.05 2.34
N ALA A 54 -3.25 11.19 2.12
CA ALA A 54 -4.58 11.45 2.68
C ALA A 54 -5.65 10.52 2.09
N LEU A 55 -5.59 10.29 0.79
CA LEU A 55 -6.52 9.42 0.07
C LEU A 55 -6.38 7.95 0.51
N ALA A 56 -5.15 7.47 0.64
CA ALA A 56 -4.85 6.13 1.12
C ALA A 56 -5.35 5.92 2.55
N LYS A 57 -5.14 6.91 3.43
CA LYS A 57 -5.65 6.89 4.81
C LYS A 57 -7.18 6.86 4.84
N ALA A 58 -7.85 7.69 4.04
CA ALA A 58 -9.31 7.73 3.96
C ALA A 58 -9.88 6.40 3.45
N CYS A 59 -9.22 5.75 2.49
CA CYS A 59 -9.60 4.47 1.91
C CYS A 59 -9.07 3.24 2.65
N LEU A 60 -8.33 3.42 3.75
CA LEU A 60 -7.74 2.33 4.56
C LEU A 60 -6.81 1.41 3.77
N VAL A 61 -6.02 1.98 2.88
CA VAL A 61 -5.00 1.25 2.10
C VAL A 61 -3.60 1.79 2.37
N ASP A 62 -2.59 0.99 2.03
CA ASP A 62 -1.20 1.39 2.18
C ASP A 62 -0.87 2.55 1.22
N PRO A 63 -0.41 3.71 1.74
CA PRO A 63 -0.06 4.85 0.91
C PRO A 63 1.13 4.56 -0.02
N ILE A 64 2.08 3.73 0.40
CA ILE A 64 3.25 3.37 -0.42
C ILE A 64 2.84 2.59 -1.65
N HIS A 65 1.91 1.66 -1.52
CA HIS A 65 1.40 0.90 -2.65
C HIS A 65 0.74 1.81 -3.71
N LEU A 66 -0.15 2.71 -3.27
CA LEU A 66 -0.82 3.63 -4.18
C LEU A 66 0.15 4.66 -4.80
N LEU A 67 1.10 5.16 -4.00
CA LEU A 67 2.14 6.08 -4.46
C LEU A 67 3.04 5.43 -5.52
N LYS A 68 3.48 4.20 -5.28
CA LYS A 68 4.30 3.43 -6.22
C LYS A 68 3.61 3.33 -7.59
N LEU A 69 2.36 2.87 -7.62
CA LEU A 69 1.57 2.77 -8.85
C LEU A 69 1.45 4.11 -9.57
N ALA A 70 1.17 5.19 -8.83
CA ALA A 70 1.04 6.52 -9.40
C ALA A 70 2.36 7.05 -9.98
N MET A 71 3.47 6.83 -9.29
CA MET A 71 4.79 7.27 -9.74
C MET A 71 5.24 6.48 -10.98
N GLU A 72 5.06 5.18 -11.00
CA GLU A 72 5.38 4.33 -12.16
C GLU A 72 4.57 4.73 -13.40
N GLU A 73 3.28 5.06 -13.20
CA GLU A 73 2.39 5.42 -14.30
C GLU A 73 2.56 6.86 -14.78
N TYR A 74 2.71 7.82 -13.85
CA TYR A 74 2.70 9.25 -14.17
C TYR A 74 4.07 9.85 -14.40
N HIS A 75 5.10 9.32 -13.73
CA HIS A 75 6.46 9.85 -13.69
C HIS A 75 7.52 8.74 -13.68
N PRO A 76 7.52 7.83 -14.68
CA PRO A 76 8.39 6.65 -14.66
C PRO A 76 9.88 7.00 -14.62
N GLU A 77 10.30 8.05 -15.31
CA GLU A 77 11.71 8.49 -15.32
C GLU A 77 12.16 9.00 -13.95
N ILE A 78 11.32 9.78 -13.29
CA ILE A 78 11.61 10.29 -11.93
C ILE A 78 11.63 9.13 -10.94
N TRP A 79 10.65 8.21 -11.05
CA TRP A 79 10.58 7.04 -10.20
C TRP A 79 11.83 6.16 -10.31
N ASP A 80 12.31 5.89 -11.52
CA ASP A 80 13.53 5.14 -11.77
C ASP A 80 14.77 5.77 -11.09
N VAL A 81 14.90 7.09 -11.14
CA VAL A 81 15.98 7.81 -10.45
C VAL A 81 15.87 7.68 -8.94
N LEU A 82 14.66 7.83 -8.38
CA LEU A 82 14.44 7.73 -6.93
C LEU A 82 14.74 6.31 -6.42
N VAL A 83 14.28 5.28 -7.11
CA VAL A 83 14.54 3.89 -6.76
C VAL A 83 16.04 3.56 -6.84
N LYS A 84 16.74 4.05 -7.84
CA LYS A 84 18.21 3.90 -7.95
C LYS A 84 18.96 4.59 -6.82
N ALA A 85 18.48 5.76 -6.38
CA ALA A 85 19.14 6.55 -5.35
C ALA A 85 18.86 6.03 -3.92
N PHE A 86 17.64 5.62 -3.63
CA PHE A 86 17.17 5.31 -2.28
C PHE A 86 16.74 3.86 -2.07
N GLY A 87 16.63 3.06 -3.13
CA GLY A 87 15.97 1.76 -3.11
C GLY A 87 14.45 1.86 -3.22
N GLU A 88 13.77 0.74 -3.40
CA GLU A 88 12.30 0.71 -3.37
C GLU A 88 11.77 1.02 -1.96
N PRO A 89 10.79 1.91 -1.82
CA PRO A 89 10.11 2.14 -0.55
C PRO A 89 9.44 0.87 -0.04
N LEU A 90 9.59 0.62 1.25
CA LEU A 90 8.92 -0.51 1.90
C LEU A 90 7.44 -0.19 2.13
N THR A 91 6.59 -1.18 1.90
CA THR A 91 5.20 -1.16 2.38
C THR A 91 5.15 -1.31 3.89
N SER A 92 4.02 -0.99 4.52
CA SER A 92 3.86 -1.12 5.98
C SER A 92 4.14 -2.55 6.47
N ASN A 93 3.73 -3.57 5.74
CA ASN A 93 4.01 -4.97 6.10
C ASN A 93 5.51 -5.30 6.01
N GLU A 94 6.21 -4.77 5.01
CA GLU A 94 7.66 -4.95 4.87
C GLU A 94 8.42 -4.19 5.96
N GLU A 95 7.96 -2.99 6.34
CA GLU A 95 8.50 -2.23 7.48
C GLU A 95 8.36 -2.99 8.80
N ASP A 96 7.20 -3.61 9.04
CA ASP A 96 6.97 -4.45 10.22
C ASP A 96 7.92 -5.65 10.26
N MET A 97 8.15 -6.30 9.12
CA MET A 97 9.12 -7.40 8.99
C MET A 97 10.56 -6.94 9.28
N VAL A 98 10.96 -5.80 8.71
CA VAL A 98 12.28 -5.20 8.98
C VAL A 98 12.38 -4.79 10.45
N GLY A 99 11.32 -4.23 11.02
CA GLY A 99 11.24 -3.88 12.44
C GLY A 99 11.40 -5.10 13.35
N ALA A 100 10.69 -6.19 13.07
CA ALA A 100 10.80 -7.44 13.81
C ALA A 100 12.22 -8.03 13.73
N TYR A 101 12.82 -8.01 12.53
CA TYR A 101 14.21 -8.43 12.36
C TYR A 101 15.18 -7.61 13.22
N ARG A 102 15.06 -6.27 13.20
CA ARG A 102 15.91 -5.38 13.99
C ARG A 102 15.75 -5.61 15.49
N ILE A 103 14.54 -5.87 15.98
CA ILE A 103 14.29 -6.19 17.40
C ILE A 103 14.96 -7.52 17.76
N ALA A 104 14.85 -8.52 16.89
CA ALA A 104 15.45 -9.84 17.14
C ALA A 104 16.98 -9.83 17.11
N THR A 105 17.60 -8.82 16.49
CA THR A 105 19.05 -8.70 16.29
C THR A 105 19.68 -7.53 17.05
N ILE A 106 19.00 -7.00 18.06
CA ILE A 106 19.41 -5.77 18.79
C ILE A 106 20.85 -5.82 19.33
N ASP A 107 21.31 -6.99 19.76
CA ASP A 107 22.61 -7.16 20.38
C ASP A 107 23.69 -7.78 19.46
N ASP A 108 23.30 -8.35 18.34
CA ASP A 108 24.21 -9.00 17.39
C ASP A 108 23.77 -8.70 15.95
N ASP A 109 24.70 -8.24 15.12
CA ASP A 109 24.48 -8.13 13.67
C ASP A 109 24.50 -9.54 13.07
N ILE A 110 23.36 -10.22 13.24
CA ILE A 110 23.19 -11.61 12.83
C ILE A 110 23.04 -11.67 11.32
N GLU A 111 24.04 -12.24 10.64
CA GLU A 111 23.98 -12.49 9.21
C GLU A 111 22.76 -13.36 8.87
N ILE A 112 21.98 -12.94 7.86
CA ILE A 112 20.87 -13.73 7.32
C ILE A 112 21.48 -14.86 6.49
N THR A 113 21.64 -16.03 7.12
CA THR A 113 22.04 -17.25 6.40
C THR A 113 20.88 -17.77 5.53
N PHE A 114 21.23 -18.57 4.51
CA PHE A 114 20.22 -19.18 3.64
C PHE A 114 19.19 -20.00 4.42
N ASP A 115 19.57 -20.70 5.48
CA ASP A 115 18.67 -21.50 6.30
C ASP A 115 17.65 -20.62 7.06
N ARG A 116 18.11 -19.47 7.58
CA ARG A 116 17.23 -18.49 8.25
C ARG A 116 16.27 -17.83 7.27
N PHE A 117 16.77 -17.50 6.09
CA PHE A 117 15.94 -16.97 5.02
C PHE A 117 14.86 -17.99 4.59
N ALA A 118 15.23 -19.27 4.45
CA ALA A 118 14.30 -20.34 4.13
C ALA A 118 13.23 -20.53 5.20
N LEU A 119 13.55 -20.39 6.50
CA LEU A 119 12.58 -20.45 7.59
C LEU A 119 11.59 -19.29 7.54
N VAL A 120 12.05 -18.07 7.28
CA VAL A 120 11.17 -16.90 7.11
C VAL A 120 10.24 -17.09 5.91
N LEU A 121 10.79 -17.54 4.78
CA LEU A 121 10.01 -17.79 3.58
C LEU A 121 8.95 -18.89 3.82
N ALA A 122 9.32 -19.98 4.48
CA ALA A 122 8.40 -21.05 4.84
C ALA A 122 7.27 -20.55 5.75
N SER A 123 7.56 -19.70 6.73
CA SER A 123 6.55 -19.13 7.63
C SER A 123 5.55 -18.21 6.91
N LEU A 124 6.00 -17.51 5.87
CA LEU A 124 5.15 -16.63 5.05
C LEU A 124 4.28 -17.40 4.05
N THR A 125 4.74 -18.59 3.63
CA THR A 125 4.02 -19.42 2.63
C THR A 125 3.21 -20.55 3.27
N MET A 126 3.44 -20.89 4.53
CA MET A 126 2.57 -21.79 5.27
C MET A 126 1.23 -21.11 5.51
N ASP A 127 0.20 -21.69 4.93
CA ASP A 127 -1.18 -21.41 5.30
C ASP A 127 -1.31 -21.80 6.78
N ILE A 128 -1.28 -20.81 7.67
CA ILE A 128 -1.61 -21.02 9.08
C ILE A 128 -3.12 -21.27 9.05
N GLY A 129 -3.50 -22.55 8.91
CA GLY A 129 -4.88 -22.97 8.93
C GLY A 129 -5.61 -22.24 10.04
N GLU A 130 -6.81 -21.78 9.73
CA GLU A 130 -7.69 -21.00 10.58
C GLU A 130 -7.46 -21.32 12.06
N THR A 131 -6.85 -20.38 12.77
CA THR A 131 -6.90 -20.43 14.24
C THR A 131 -8.37 -20.30 14.59
N GLU A 132 -9.01 -21.40 15.00
CA GLU A 132 -10.33 -21.38 15.58
C GLU A 132 -10.39 -20.23 16.57
N LYS A 133 -11.26 -19.25 16.28
CA LYS A 133 -11.57 -18.20 17.24
C LYS A 133 -12.03 -18.91 18.52
N PRO A 134 -11.43 -18.64 19.68
CA PRO A 134 -11.97 -19.16 20.92
C PRO A 134 -13.42 -18.69 20.99
N GLU A 135 -14.33 -19.63 21.15
CA GLU A 135 -15.75 -19.32 21.40
C GLU A 135 -15.82 -18.35 22.57
N ALA A 136 -16.50 -17.22 22.34
CA ALA A 136 -16.77 -16.24 23.36
C ALA A 136 -17.62 -16.90 24.44
N TRP A 137 -17.12 -16.88 25.66
CA TRP A 137 -17.84 -17.24 26.87
C TRP A 137 -18.97 -16.25 27.17
#